data_32aaef1be04e8208eb54f71f35313675
#
_entry.id   32aaef1be04e8208eb54f71f35313675
#
_cell.length_a   1.000
_cell.length_b   1.000
_cell.length_c   1.000
_cell.angle_alpha   90.00
_cell.angle_beta   90.00
_cell.angle_gamma   90.00
#
_symmetry.space_group_name_H-M   'P 1'
#
loop_
_entity.id
_entity.type
_entity.pdbx_description
1 polymer ?
#
loop_
_entity_poly.entity_id
_entity_poly.type
_entity_poly.pdbx_seq_one_letter_code
_entity_poly.pdbx_strand_id
1 'polypeptide(L)'
;MLPCSDWLPYVWSLNLLLLAENAHMALAMWQAGMKDEAYRIFKGSLLDSMYMGLCPGDFHMTSALDVHRQEAQRDFGDPIGISSRALVEGLFGVQPDLIAGEVRIRPGFPSDWDRASIKHKDFDFAWHREGPRETYEFTSRLTKAVSLTLTLPARTTSLPVVMSDGRRVECAFDTAAVGAPALAVRLPAARSYRLSVEWHGRSPSPAPEQRSYRLGEVLQLPSGIGLGLIDDPQKSLVRGRATAAGFHTVFASVRQGDCGWSMPILFKARAETPSFVAVPSMAADVPGEQIDLSSVLNHKVTEIFTRVYAEPRSPYCSLAFPDNLFGGWANPDGRATIDDAGLRGTGGLLKTSVSVDFKTPAGTAPNCLFLSHWKQDASTTKVALTGRAQGIYLLMTGSTLPQCSRMQHGTVSVTYADGTATKLVLRNPETWWPIEQDYLLDDFLFVNSAPLPPRVSLRTGQTRILDAASFHGKGRAIPGGAATILHLALDPTKDLSSLQVEVDLYGIVVGLMAATLARA
;
A
#
# COMPACT_ATOMS: atom_id res chain seq x y z
N MET A 1 14.54 5.34 -4.21
CA MET A 1 13.98 5.11 -2.86
C MET A 1 12.46 5.00 -2.96
N LEU A 2 11.85 4.31 -2.03
CA LEU A 2 10.40 4.06 -1.98
C LEU A 2 9.83 4.70 -0.72
N PRO A 3 8.67 5.39 -0.78
CA PRO A 3 7.97 5.85 0.41
C PRO A 3 7.41 4.67 1.20
N CYS A 4 7.19 4.84 2.49
CA CYS A 4 6.63 3.78 3.34
C CYS A 4 5.21 3.40 2.94
N SER A 5 4.42 4.36 2.48
CA SER A 5 3.08 4.12 1.92
C SER A 5 2.70 5.22 0.93
N ASP A 6 1.58 5.02 0.25
CA ASP A 6 0.91 6.03 -0.57
C ASP A 6 -0.39 6.53 0.08
N TRP A 7 -0.50 6.47 1.40
CA TRP A 7 -1.70 6.86 2.13
C TRP A 7 -1.80 8.37 2.30
N LEU A 8 -3.02 8.87 2.39
CA LEU A 8 -3.36 10.25 2.73
C LEU A 8 -3.88 10.36 4.16
N PRO A 9 -3.73 11.53 4.81
CA PRO A 9 -2.87 12.65 4.44
C PRO A 9 -1.39 12.33 4.61
N TYR A 10 -0.54 13.20 4.09
CA TYR A 10 0.90 13.08 4.22
C TYR A 10 1.34 13.34 5.67
N VAL A 11 1.79 12.28 6.33
CA VAL A 11 2.13 12.30 7.76
C VAL A 11 3.45 11.59 7.99
N TRP A 12 4.21 12.03 8.98
CA TRP A 12 5.45 11.40 9.40
C TRP A 12 5.30 9.87 9.52
N SER A 13 6.29 9.15 9.04
CA SER A 13 6.39 7.71 8.91
C SER A 13 5.40 7.02 7.96
N LEU A 14 4.39 7.69 7.42
CA LEU A 14 3.47 7.09 6.45
C LEU A 14 3.94 7.26 5.01
N ASN A 15 4.27 8.49 4.60
CA ASN A 15 4.64 8.81 3.23
C ASN A 15 6.12 9.20 3.10
N LEU A 16 6.84 9.24 4.20
CA LEU A 16 8.26 9.57 4.20
C LEU A 16 9.11 8.46 3.57
N LEU A 17 10.24 8.84 3.03
CA LEU A 17 11.29 7.91 2.65
C LEU A 17 12.09 7.57 3.91
N LEU A 18 11.84 6.41 4.50
CA LEU A 18 12.60 5.91 5.65
C LEU A 18 13.77 5.08 5.13
N LEU A 19 14.99 5.48 5.45
CA LEU A 19 16.19 4.91 4.86
C LEU A 19 16.49 3.52 5.41
N ALA A 20 16.17 3.27 6.67
CA ALA A 20 16.30 1.94 7.26
C ALA A 20 15.39 0.92 6.54
N GLU A 21 14.12 1.28 6.29
CA GLU A 21 13.17 0.46 5.56
C GLU A 21 13.59 0.25 4.11
N ASN A 22 14.14 1.27 3.45
CA ASN A 22 14.67 1.13 2.11
C ASN A 22 15.89 0.18 2.08
N ALA A 23 16.76 0.21 3.09
CA ALA A 23 17.88 -0.72 3.21
C ALA A 23 17.40 -2.15 3.50
N HIS A 24 16.36 -2.34 4.34
CA HIS A 24 15.70 -3.63 4.54
C HIS A 24 15.05 -4.15 3.25
N MET A 25 14.37 -3.28 2.50
CA MET A 25 13.79 -3.62 1.21
C MET A 25 14.87 -4.07 0.22
N ALA A 26 15.98 -3.34 0.14
CA ALA A 26 17.11 -3.73 -0.71
C ALA A 26 17.66 -5.11 -0.31
N LEU A 27 17.82 -5.38 1.00
CA LEU A 27 18.25 -6.68 1.48
C LEU A 27 17.28 -7.80 1.10
N ALA A 28 15.97 -7.58 1.27
CA ALA A 28 14.94 -8.53 0.85
C ALA A 28 14.95 -8.78 -0.66
N MET A 29 15.14 -7.73 -1.47
CA MET A 29 15.27 -7.85 -2.92
C MET A 29 16.50 -8.67 -3.33
N TRP A 30 17.66 -8.48 -2.66
CA TRP A 30 18.83 -9.34 -2.88
C TRP A 30 18.55 -10.81 -2.53
N GLN A 31 17.84 -11.05 -1.42
CA GLN A 31 17.42 -12.40 -1.05
C GLN A 31 16.48 -13.02 -2.09
N ALA A 32 15.63 -12.21 -2.72
CA ALA A 32 14.76 -12.61 -3.83
C ALA A 32 15.46 -12.73 -5.19
N GLY A 33 16.75 -12.37 -5.29
CA GLY A 33 17.51 -12.41 -6.55
C GLY A 33 17.34 -11.17 -7.46
N MET A 34 16.65 -10.12 -6.99
CA MET A 34 16.40 -8.86 -7.70
C MET A 34 17.57 -7.89 -7.49
N LYS A 35 18.75 -8.26 -7.97
CA LYS A 35 20.02 -7.59 -7.62
C LYS A 35 20.16 -6.16 -8.13
N ASP A 36 19.65 -5.87 -9.33
CA ASP A 36 19.78 -4.54 -9.94
C ASP A 36 18.82 -3.54 -9.28
N GLU A 37 17.60 -3.97 -8.97
CA GLU A 37 16.61 -3.18 -8.23
C GLU A 37 17.08 -2.94 -6.79
N ALA A 38 17.56 -3.97 -6.12
CA ALA A 38 18.12 -3.89 -4.77
C ALA A 38 19.26 -2.86 -4.70
N TYR A 39 20.21 -2.94 -5.64
CA TYR A 39 21.32 -2.00 -5.68
C TYR A 39 20.85 -0.57 -5.97
N ARG A 40 19.86 -0.40 -6.84
CA ARG A 40 19.30 0.94 -7.15
C ARG A 40 18.71 1.61 -5.91
N ILE A 41 17.94 0.85 -5.11
CA ILE A 41 17.37 1.36 -3.84
C ILE A 41 18.47 1.64 -2.85
N PHE A 42 19.38 0.71 -2.63
CA PHE A 42 20.49 0.83 -1.69
C PHE A 42 21.40 2.02 -2.03
N LYS A 43 21.81 2.14 -3.30
CA LYS A 43 22.62 3.28 -3.79
C LYS A 43 21.88 4.59 -3.58
N GLY A 44 20.58 4.65 -3.89
CA GLY A 44 19.76 5.84 -3.68
C GLY A 44 19.76 6.28 -2.22
N SER A 45 19.59 5.33 -1.28
CA SER A 45 19.62 5.61 0.16
C SER A 45 20.99 6.09 0.64
N LEU A 46 22.07 5.50 0.16
CA LEU A 46 23.43 5.94 0.49
C LEU A 46 23.73 7.35 -0.04
N LEU A 47 23.38 7.63 -1.30
CA LEU A 47 23.61 8.94 -1.89
C LEU A 47 22.82 10.03 -1.17
N ASP A 48 21.56 9.76 -0.83
CA ASP A 48 20.74 10.67 -0.05
C ASP A 48 21.38 10.96 1.33
N SER A 49 21.80 9.93 2.03
CA SER A 49 22.48 10.07 3.32
C SER A 49 23.78 10.87 3.24
N MET A 50 24.53 10.72 2.15
CA MET A 50 25.79 11.44 1.94
C MET A 50 25.59 12.91 1.59
N TYR A 51 24.55 13.25 0.83
CA TYR A 51 24.35 14.61 0.32
C TYR A 51 23.34 15.42 1.11
N MET A 52 22.33 14.77 1.70
CA MET A 52 21.34 15.42 2.56
C MET A 52 21.79 15.44 4.03
N GLY A 53 22.86 14.74 4.37
CA GLY A 53 23.53 14.80 5.67
C GLY A 53 24.14 16.19 5.96
N LEU A 54 24.37 16.49 7.26
CA LEU A 54 25.03 17.75 7.68
C LEU A 54 26.47 17.86 7.18
N CYS A 55 27.13 16.70 7.08
CA CYS A 55 28.50 16.60 6.63
C CYS A 55 28.58 15.51 5.55
N PRO A 56 28.91 15.84 4.29
CA PRO A 56 29.21 14.84 3.29
C PRO A 56 30.29 13.88 3.80
N GLY A 57 30.00 12.58 3.81
CA GLY A 57 30.92 11.57 4.35
C GLY A 57 30.87 11.39 5.86
N ASP A 58 30.04 12.12 6.60
CA ASP A 58 29.73 11.83 7.98
C ASP A 58 28.75 10.64 8.05
N PHE A 59 28.97 9.78 9.06
CA PHE A 59 28.16 8.57 9.27
C PHE A 59 26.78 8.85 9.89
N HIS A 60 26.40 10.10 10.03
CA HIS A 60 25.06 10.50 10.42
C HIS A 60 24.11 10.31 9.24
N MET A 61 23.69 9.08 9.03
CA MET A 61 22.74 8.77 7.97
C MET A 61 21.40 9.43 8.24
N THR A 62 20.81 9.99 7.19
CA THR A 62 19.44 10.46 7.23
C THR A 62 18.53 9.28 7.57
N SER A 63 17.69 9.40 8.60
CA SER A 63 16.74 8.37 8.96
C SER A 63 15.45 8.46 8.15
N ALA A 64 15.01 9.69 7.87
CA ALA A 64 13.79 9.97 7.12
C ALA A 64 13.94 11.19 6.23
N LEU A 65 13.43 11.12 5.02
CA LEU A 65 13.33 12.23 4.08
C LEU A 65 11.87 12.52 3.78
N ASP A 66 11.45 13.74 4.08
CA ASP A 66 10.18 14.29 3.61
C ASP A 66 10.41 14.95 2.24
N VAL A 67 10.08 14.23 1.18
CA VAL A 67 10.27 14.69 -0.20
C VAL A 67 9.45 15.95 -0.49
N HIS A 68 8.27 16.05 0.09
CA HIS A 68 7.35 17.15 -0.14
C HIS A 68 7.83 18.46 0.50
N ARG A 69 8.38 18.36 1.72
CA ARG A 69 8.92 19.52 2.46
C ARG A 69 10.40 19.75 2.21
N GLN A 70 11.09 18.79 1.59
CA GLN A 70 12.53 18.78 1.42
C GLN A 70 13.27 18.85 2.76
N GLU A 71 12.71 18.23 3.78
CA GLU A 71 13.26 18.15 5.13
C GLU A 71 13.81 16.75 5.38
N ALA A 72 14.95 16.67 6.04
CA ALA A 72 15.55 15.40 6.44
C ALA A 72 15.67 15.33 7.95
N GLN A 73 15.29 14.19 8.52
CA GLN A 73 15.51 13.87 9.93
C GLN A 73 16.76 13.02 10.08
N ARG A 74 17.53 13.28 11.11
CA ARG A 74 18.84 12.67 11.38
C ARG A 74 18.89 12.13 12.79
N ASP A 75 20.04 11.55 13.12
CA ASP A 75 20.40 11.14 14.49
C ASP A 75 19.69 9.89 15.01
N PHE A 76 19.18 9.04 14.09
CA PHE A 76 18.77 7.68 14.43
C PHE A 76 19.86 6.70 13.98
N GLY A 77 20.22 5.76 14.84
CA GLY A 77 21.26 4.76 14.56
C GLY A 77 20.83 3.58 13.70
N ASP A 78 19.52 3.38 13.50
CA ASP A 78 18.95 2.27 12.75
C ASP A 78 19.40 2.19 11.28
N PRO A 79 19.48 3.31 10.50
CA PRO A 79 19.92 3.25 9.11
C PRO A 79 21.37 2.75 8.97
N ILE A 80 22.25 3.05 9.93
CA ILE A 80 23.66 2.65 9.90
C ILE A 80 23.80 1.14 9.99
N GLY A 81 23.14 0.53 10.97
CA GLY A 81 23.19 -0.91 11.19
C GLY A 81 22.66 -1.71 10.02
N ILE A 82 21.47 -1.34 9.53
CA ILE A 82 20.87 -2.06 8.40
C ILE A 82 21.59 -1.82 7.07
N SER A 83 22.16 -0.63 6.84
CA SER A 83 22.95 -0.37 5.64
C SER A 83 24.24 -1.20 5.63
N SER A 84 24.90 -1.31 6.78
CA SER A 84 26.07 -2.20 6.95
C SER A 84 25.69 -3.66 6.67
N ARG A 85 24.56 -4.11 7.21
CA ARG A 85 24.03 -5.45 6.97
C ARG A 85 23.67 -5.67 5.50
N ALA A 86 22.96 -4.72 4.87
CA ALA A 86 22.60 -4.78 3.46
C ALA A 86 23.83 -4.80 2.54
N LEU A 87 24.89 -4.09 2.91
CA LEU A 87 26.16 -4.14 2.21
C LEU A 87 26.79 -5.55 2.29
N VAL A 88 26.93 -6.11 3.49
CA VAL A 88 27.65 -7.37 3.71
C VAL A 88 26.81 -8.58 3.28
N GLU A 89 25.57 -8.68 3.77
CA GLU A 89 24.69 -9.84 3.53
C GLU A 89 23.93 -9.76 2.20
N GLY A 90 23.71 -8.54 1.66
CA GLY A 90 23.00 -8.31 0.40
C GLY A 90 23.94 -8.15 -0.79
N LEU A 91 24.66 -7.04 -0.87
CA LEU A 91 25.51 -6.72 -2.03
C LEU A 91 26.67 -7.72 -2.18
N PHE A 92 27.42 -7.99 -1.10
CA PHE A 92 28.49 -8.99 -1.10
C PHE A 92 27.98 -10.41 -0.82
N GLY A 93 26.81 -10.53 -0.21
CA GLY A 93 26.13 -11.80 0.02
C GLY A 93 26.80 -12.70 1.04
N VAL A 94 27.67 -12.17 1.91
CA VAL A 94 28.44 -12.97 2.88
C VAL A 94 27.63 -13.20 4.15
N GLN A 95 27.28 -14.44 4.42
CA GLN A 95 26.45 -14.87 5.55
C GLN A 95 27.18 -15.97 6.34
N PRO A 96 27.83 -15.65 7.46
CA PRO A 96 28.50 -16.64 8.29
C PRO A 96 27.50 -17.41 9.17
N ASP A 97 27.63 -18.74 9.17
CA ASP A 97 27.01 -19.64 10.13
C ASP A 97 28.12 -20.34 10.94
N LEU A 98 28.62 -19.66 11.95
CA LEU A 98 29.77 -20.15 12.73
C LEU A 98 29.42 -21.33 13.64
N ILE A 99 28.12 -21.54 13.92
CA ILE A 99 27.68 -22.74 14.68
C ILE A 99 27.81 -23.96 13.79
N ALA A 100 27.41 -23.86 12.53
CA ALA A 100 27.60 -24.93 11.56
C ALA A 100 29.03 -25.02 11.01
N GLY A 101 29.90 -24.04 11.30
CA GLY A 101 31.26 -23.96 10.74
C GLY A 101 31.27 -23.65 9.24
N GLU A 102 30.28 -22.88 8.76
CA GLU A 102 30.05 -22.58 7.35
C GLU A 102 30.02 -21.07 7.10
N VAL A 103 30.48 -20.65 5.91
CA VAL A 103 30.17 -19.35 5.34
C VAL A 103 29.43 -19.57 4.03
N ARG A 104 28.26 -18.95 3.90
CA ARG A 104 27.49 -18.92 2.65
C ARG A 104 27.74 -17.59 1.95
N ILE A 105 27.98 -17.64 0.66
CA ILE A 105 28.16 -16.45 -0.17
C ILE A 105 27.18 -16.49 -1.34
N ARG A 106 26.30 -15.48 -1.43
CA ARG A 106 25.36 -15.27 -2.54
C ARG A 106 25.51 -13.84 -3.05
N PRO A 107 26.47 -13.57 -3.96
CA PRO A 107 26.75 -12.21 -4.42
C PRO A 107 25.56 -11.56 -5.09
N GLY A 108 25.23 -10.34 -4.68
CA GLY A 108 24.16 -9.52 -5.24
C GLY A 108 24.66 -8.38 -6.13
N PHE A 109 25.80 -8.57 -6.81
CA PHE A 109 26.40 -7.52 -7.63
C PHE A 109 25.51 -7.13 -8.82
N PRO A 110 25.37 -5.83 -9.14
CA PRO A 110 24.69 -5.35 -10.33
C PRO A 110 25.16 -6.03 -11.61
N SER A 111 24.29 -6.15 -12.58
CA SER A 111 24.55 -6.86 -13.82
C SER A 111 25.63 -6.20 -14.68
N ASP A 112 25.84 -4.90 -14.55
CA ASP A 112 26.83 -4.09 -15.25
C ASP A 112 28.22 -4.07 -14.59
N TRP A 113 28.36 -4.60 -13.37
CA TRP A 113 29.66 -4.67 -12.70
C TRP A 113 30.52 -5.81 -13.24
N ASP A 114 31.81 -5.58 -13.26
CA ASP A 114 32.82 -6.57 -13.64
C ASP A 114 33.74 -6.96 -12.48
N ARG A 115 33.73 -6.20 -11.37
CA ARG A 115 34.55 -6.44 -10.17
C ARG A 115 33.93 -5.85 -8.93
N ALA A 116 34.20 -6.49 -7.79
CA ALA A 116 33.88 -5.98 -6.47
C ALA A 116 34.83 -6.59 -5.44
N SER A 117 35.14 -5.84 -4.40
CA SER A 117 35.91 -6.39 -3.27
C SER A 117 35.52 -5.71 -1.96
N ILE A 118 35.61 -6.49 -0.87
CA ILE A 118 35.43 -6.01 0.49
C ILE A 118 36.53 -6.56 1.37
N LYS A 119 37.05 -5.72 2.25
CA LYS A 119 37.96 -6.12 3.33
C LYS A 119 37.26 -5.87 4.65
N HIS A 120 37.05 -6.94 5.42
CA HIS A 120 36.47 -6.92 6.73
C HIS A 120 37.48 -7.48 7.75
N LYS A 121 37.33 -7.15 9.04
CA LYS A 121 38.25 -7.70 10.08
C LYS A 121 38.30 -9.23 10.09
N ASP A 122 37.21 -9.89 9.78
CA ASP A 122 37.05 -11.36 9.86
C ASP A 122 37.21 -12.06 8.51
N PHE A 123 37.14 -11.34 7.37
CA PHE A 123 37.30 -11.93 6.03
C PHE A 123 37.70 -10.89 4.97
N ASP A 124 38.25 -11.37 3.88
CA ASP A 124 38.36 -10.65 2.62
C ASP A 124 37.58 -11.40 1.55
N PHE A 125 36.86 -10.68 0.70
CA PHE A 125 36.17 -11.24 -0.44
C PHE A 125 36.37 -10.37 -1.67
N ALA A 126 36.74 -11.00 -2.79
CA ALA A 126 36.89 -10.34 -4.10
C ALA A 126 36.23 -11.17 -5.20
N TRP A 127 35.65 -10.47 -6.15
CA TRP A 127 35.07 -11.03 -7.35
C TRP A 127 35.51 -10.21 -8.57
N HIS A 128 35.81 -10.94 -9.65
CA HIS A 128 36.14 -10.35 -10.94
C HIS A 128 35.52 -11.16 -12.07
N ARG A 129 35.03 -10.47 -13.11
CA ARG A 129 34.44 -11.04 -14.31
C ARG A 129 35.16 -10.56 -15.54
N GLU A 130 35.55 -11.50 -16.40
CA GLU A 130 36.13 -11.23 -17.70
C GLU A 130 35.45 -12.14 -18.74
N GLY A 131 34.58 -11.53 -19.55
CA GLY A 131 33.77 -12.27 -20.51
C GLY A 131 32.93 -13.38 -19.87
N PRO A 132 33.09 -14.64 -20.30
CA PRO A 132 32.37 -15.78 -19.72
C PRO A 132 32.98 -16.29 -18.39
N ARG A 133 34.14 -15.79 -18.00
CA ARG A 133 34.86 -16.26 -16.81
C ARG A 133 34.65 -15.34 -15.63
N GLU A 134 34.37 -15.95 -14.48
CA GLU A 134 34.29 -15.28 -13.18
C GLU A 134 35.29 -15.89 -12.22
N THR A 135 35.90 -15.03 -11.39
CA THR A 135 36.84 -15.46 -10.36
C THR A 135 36.35 -14.96 -9.00
N TYR A 136 36.40 -15.82 -8.00
CA TYR A 136 35.98 -15.53 -6.63
C TYR A 136 37.13 -15.88 -5.69
N GLU A 137 37.54 -14.94 -4.85
CA GLU A 137 38.58 -15.13 -3.85
C GLU A 137 37.98 -14.81 -2.46
N PHE A 138 38.08 -15.76 -1.55
CA PHE A 138 37.61 -15.58 -0.18
C PHE A 138 38.69 -16.02 0.81
N THR A 139 39.01 -15.17 1.78
CA THR A 139 39.95 -15.47 2.86
C THR A 139 39.26 -15.21 4.20
N SER A 140 39.21 -16.27 5.04
CA SER A 140 38.68 -16.18 6.40
C SER A 140 39.82 -15.90 7.40
N ARG A 141 39.58 -14.91 8.27
CA ARG A 141 40.44 -14.63 9.44
C ARG A 141 39.86 -15.15 10.75
N LEU A 142 38.80 -15.93 10.66
CA LEU A 142 38.21 -16.61 11.82
C LEU A 142 39.21 -17.58 12.46
N THR A 143 39.02 -17.86 13.74
CA THR A 143 39.91 -18.78 14.48
C THR A 143 39.95 -20.21 13.92
N LYS A 144 38.81 -20.67 13.38
CA LYS A 144 38.68 -22.00 12.75
C LYS A 144 38.51 -21.85 11.24
N ALA A 145 38.96 -22.88 10.50
CA ALA A 145 38.62 -23.04 9.11
C ALA A 145 37.10 -23.23 8.96
N VAL A 146 36.53 -22.72 7.92
CA VAL A 146 35.07 -22.81 7.63
C VAL A 146 34.85 -23.47 6.28
N SER A 147 33.77 -24.21 6.13
CA SER A 147 33.33 -24.65 4.80
C SER A 147 32.71 -23.48 4.04
N LEU A 148 32.78 -23.51 2.72
CA LEU A 148 32.25 -22.44 1.85
C LEU A 148 31.17 -22.99 0.93
N THR A 149 29.98 -22.40 0.99
CA THR A 149 28.89 -22.62 0.03
C THR A 149 28.67 -21.36 -0.79
N LEU A 150 28.95 -21.42 -2.09
CA LEU A 150 28.64 -20.35 -3.03
C LEU A 150 27.34 -20.67 -3.75
N THR A 151 26.43 -19.69 -3.78
CA THR A 151 25.21 -19.70 -4.60
C THR A 151 25.31 -18.57 -5.61
N LEU A 152 25.60 -18.90 -6.86
CA LEU A 152 25.89 -17.93 -7.91
C LEU A 152 24.69 -17.80 -8.85
N PRO A 153 24.27 -16.60 -9.24
CA PRO A 153 23.28 -16.43 -10.32
C PRO A 153 23.76 -17.14 -11.59
N ALA A 154 22.96 -18.04 -12.13
CA ALA A 154 23.33 -18.76 -13.34
C ALA A 154 23.32 -17.81 -14.57
N ARG A 155 24.44 -17.74 -15.27
CA ARG A 155 24.57 -16.93 -16.50
C ARG A 155 24.17 -17.70 -17.75
N THR A 156 24.22 -19.01 -17.68
CA THR A 156 23.83 -19.88 -18.78
C THR A 156 22.98 -21.04 -18.27
N THR A 157 22.24 -21.66 -19.18
CA THR A 157 21.36 -22.81 -18.90
C THR A 157 22.11 -24.14 -18.92
N SER A 158 23.40 -24.15 -19.25
CA SER A 158 24.27 -25.31 -19.19
C SER A 158 25.21 -25.21 -18.00
N LEU A 159 25.54 -26.35 -17.38
CA LEU A 159 26.47 -26.41 -16.25
C LEU A 159 27.85 -25.85 -16.65
N PRO A 160 28.39 -24.88 -15.89
CA PRO A 160 29.72 -24.32 -16.16
C PRO A 160 30.84 -25.28 -15.72
N VAL A 161 32.06 -24.96 -16.14
CA VAL A 161 33.25 -25.57 -15.56
C VAL A 161 33.67 -24.78 -14.33
N VAL A 162 33.72 -25.44 -13.16
CA VAL A 162 34.17 -24.84 -11.90
C VAL A 162 35.50 -25.46 -11.47
N MET A 163 36.47 -24.58 -11.21
CA MET A 163 37.80 -24.96 -10.70
C MET A 163 38.04 -24.28 -9.35
N SER A 164 38.58 -25.01 -8.37
CA SER A 164 39.10 -24.47 -7.12
C SER A 164 40.56 -24.84 -7.00
N ASP A 165 41.43 -23.87 -6.82
CA ASP A 165 42.88 -24.06 -6.70
C ASP A 165 43.48 -25.01 -7.77
N GLY A 166 43.01 -24.85 -9.02
CA GLY A 166 43.44 -25.62 -10.17
C GLY A 166 42.81 -27.01 -10.30
N ARG A 167 41.89 -27.39 -9.42
CA ARG A 167 41.18 -28.68 -9.46
C ARG A 167 39.72 -28.49 -9.83
N ARG A 168 39.17 -29.41 -10.63
CA ARG A 168 37.74 -29.38 -10.97
C ARG A 168 36.92 -29.70 -9.73
N VAL A 169 35.87 -28.94 -9.51
CA VAL A 169 34.93 -29.06 -8.39
C VAL A 169 33.55 -29.42 -8.94
N GLU A 170 32.86 -30.32 -8.22
CA GLU A 170 31.46 -30.62 -8.52
C GLU A 170 30.56 -29.43 -8.21
N CYS A 171 29.63 -29.16 -9.12
CA CYS A 171 28.62 -28.13 -8.96
C CYS A 171 27.29 -28.62 -9.53
N ALA A 172 26.21 -28.04 -9.07
CA ALA A 172 24.87 -28.34 -9.56
C ALA A 172 24.02 -27.07 -9.57
N PHE A 173 23.03 -27.01 -10.45
CA PHE A 173 22.01 -26.00 -10.33
C PHE A 173 21.13 -26.28 -9.10
N ASP A 174 20.81 -25.21 -8.37
CA ASP A 174 19.92 -25.26 -7.21
C ASP A 174 18.47 -25.38 -7.71
N THR A 175 17.88 -26.57 -7.54
CA THR A 175 16.49 -26.84 -7.95
C THR A 175 15.45 -26.13 -7.09
N ALA A 176 15.85 -25.61 -5.92
CA ALA A 176 15.01 -24.80 -5.04
C ALA A 176 15.15 -23.28 -5.32
N ALA A 177 15.96 -22.89 -6.30
CA ALA A 177 16.16 -21.49 -6.64
C ALA A 177 14.82 -20.80 -6.99
N VAL A 178 14.62 -19.57 -6.49
CA VAL A 178 13.46 -18.74 -6.74
C VAL A 178 13.91 -17.45 -7.41
N GLY A 179 13.13 -16.98 -8.37
CA GLY A 179 13.40 -15.75 -9.13
C GLY A 179 14.24 -16.00 -10.37
N ALA A 180 15.45 -16.50 -10.20
CA ALA A 180 16.38 -16.84 -11.28
C ALA A 180 17.11 -18.15 -10.95
N PRO A 181 17.60 -18.88 -11.96
CA PRO A 181 18.37 -20.10 -11.71
C PRO A 181 19.69 -19.75 -11.02
N ALA A 182 20.13 -20.63 -10.13
CA ALA A 182 21.34 -20.46 -9.35
C ALA A 182 22.23 -21.72 -9.41
N LEU A 183 23.54 -21.50 -9.43
CA LEU A 183 24.55 -22.55 -9.35
C LEU A 183 25.00 -22.68 -7.87
N ALA A 184 24.98 -23.88 -7.33
CA ALA A 184 25.51 -24.19 -6.01
C ALA A 184 26.88 -24.87 -6.13
N VAL A 185 27.87 -24.33 -5.42
CA VAL A 185 29.22 -24.89 -5.27
C VAL A 185 29.54 -25.05 -3.79
N ARG A 186 29.91 -26.24 -3.36
CA ARG A 186 30.26 -26.51 -1.96
C ARG A 186 31.72 -26.94 -1.86
N LEU A 187 32.45 -26.33 -0.93
CA LEU A 187 33.86 -26.57 -0.69
C LEU A 187 34.12 -26.95 0.74
N PRO A 188 35.04 -27.92 0.99
CA PRO A 188 35.39 -28.33 2.34
C PRO A 188 36.04 -27.19 3.11
N ALA A 189 36.12 -27.36 4.44
CA ALA A 189 36.64 -26.31 5.32
C ALA A 189 38.11 -25.95 5.00
N ALA A 190 38.36 -24.68 4.74
CA ALA A 190 39.66 -24.08 4.50
C ALA A 190 39.69 -22.62 5.02
N ARG A 191 40.88 -22.01 5.01
CA ARG A 191 41.05 -20.61 5.38
C ARG A 191 40.98 -19.67 4.18
N SER A 192 41.28 -20.16 3.00
CA SER A 192 41.22 -19.38 1.76
C SER A 192 40.73 -20.26 0.61
N TYR A 193 40.08 -19.62 -0.33
CA TYR A 193 39.50 -20.25 -1.52
C TYR A 193 39.74 -19.34 -2.72
N ARG A 194 40.11 -19.96 -3.84
CA ARG A 194 40.17 -19.30 -5.15
C ARG A 194 39.45 -20.14 -6.17
N LEU A 195 38.27 -19.64 -6.60
CA LEU A 195 37.44 -20.32 -7.58
C LEU A 195 37.46 -19.57 -8.91
N SER A 196 37.40 -20.34 -10.00
CA SER A 196 37.04 -19.82 -11.33
C SER A 196 35.84 -20.59 -11.85
N VAL A 197 34.89 -19.86 -12.42
CA VAL A 197 33.67 -20.38 -13.05
C VAL A 197 33.68 -19.93 -14.51
N GLU A 198 33.63 -20.89 -15.41
CA GLU A 198 33.61 -20.61 -16.86
C GLU A 198 32.25 -21.03 -17.43
N TRP A 199 31.48 -20.04 -17.85
CA TRP A 199 30.11 -20.18 -18.32
C TRP A 199 30.07 -20.46 -19.83
N HIS A 200 29.23 -21.43 -20.24
CA HIS A 200 29.03 -21.82 -21.63
C HIS A 200 27.56 -22.05 -21.91
N GLY A 201 27.10 -21.66 -23.11
CA GLY A 201 25.72 -21.92 -23.53
C GLY A 201 24.86 -20.66 -23.60
N ARG A 202 23.54 -20.84 -23.52
CA ARG A 202 22.56 -19.76 -23.67
C ARG A 202 22.18 -19.17 -22.32
N SER A 203 21.92 -17.89 -22.27
CA SER A 203 21.40 -17.24 -21.07
C SER A 203 19.98 -17.74 -20.73
N PRO A 204 19.64 -17.86 -19.43
CA PRO A 204 18.27 -18.12 -19.01
C PRO A 204 17.30 -17.03 -19.48
N SER A 205 16.06 -17.42 -19.74
CA SER A 205 15.02 -16.42 -20.04
C SER A 205 14.71 -15.57 -18.83
N PRO A 206 14.57 -14.24 -19.00
CA PRO A 206 14.19 -13.37 -17.89
C PRO A 206 12.78 -13.66 -17.40
N ALA A 207 12.47 -13.23 -16.17
CA ALA A 207 11.11 -13.23 -15.67
C ALA A 207 10.22 -12.31 -16.54
N PRO A 208 8.94 -12.65 -16.74
CA PRO A 208 8.03 -11.83 -17.52
C PRO A 208 7.75 -10.51 -16.81
N GLU A 209 7.51 -9.47 -17.59
CA GLU A 209 7.06 -8.20 -17.05
C GLU A 209 5.71 -8.33 -16.35
N GLN A 210 5.53 -7.53 -15.30
CA GLN A 210 4.27 -7.47 -14.58
C GLN A 210 3.13 -7.00 -15.49
N ARG A 211 2.01 -7.72 -15.49
CA ARG A 211 0.81 -7.38 -16.26
C ARG A 211 -0.36 -7.02 -15.35
N SER A 212 -1.30 -6.25 -15.90
CA SER A 212 -2.56 -5.94 -15.23
C SER A 212 -3.71 -6.72 -15.86
N TYR A 213 -4.59 -7.26 -15.02
CA TYR A 213 -5.77 -8.03 -15.40
C TYR A 213 -7.00 -7.46 -14.71
N ARG A 214 -8.19 -7.68 -15.29
CA ARG A 214 -9.47 -7.48 -14.60
C ARG A 214 -9.78 -8.71 -13.74
N LEU A 215 -10.59 -8.53 -12.69
CA LEU A 215 -11.12 -9.68 -11.95
C LEU A 215 -11.91 -10.60 -12.91
N GLY A 216 -11.69 -11.91 -12.79
CA GLY A 216 -12.26 -12.92 -13.67
C GLY A 216 -11.53 -13.11 -15.00
N GLU A 217 -10.55 -12.28 -15.35
CA GLU A 217 -9.71 -12.44 -16.53
C GLU A 217 -8.70 -13.58 -16.34
N VAL A 218 -8.41 -14.31 -17.41
CA VAL A 218 -7.45 -15.43 -17.38
C VAL A 218 -6.03 -14.89 -17.42
N LEU A 219 -5.19 -15.35 -16.50
CA LEU A 219 -3.78 -15.04 -16.47
C LEU A 219 -3.08 -15.59 -17.72
N GLN A 220 -2.47 -14.72 -18.49
CA GLN A 220 -1.68 -15.09 -19.65
C GLN A 220 -0.25 -15.43 -19.23
N LEU A 221 0.09 -16.69 -19.30
CA LEU A 221 1.44 -17.14 -19.01
C LEU A 221 2.37 -16.92 -20.21
N PRO A 222 3.66 -16.65 -19.96
CA PRO A 222 4.63 -16.55 -21.05
C PRO A 222 4.72 -17.87 -21.81
N SER A 223 4.79 -17.78 -23.14
CA SER A 223 5.01 -18.94 -24.01
C SER A 223 6.50 -19.16 -24.29
N GLY A 224 6.89 -20.41 -24.57
CA GLY A 224 8.25 -20.72 -25.06
C GLY A 224 9.35 -20.83 -23.99
N ILE A 225 9.03 -20.73 -22.70
CA ILE A 225 10.05 -20.80 -21.62
C ILE A 225 10.00 -22.09 -20.79
N GLY A 226 9.34 -23.14 -21.30
CA GLY A 226 9.31 -24.44 -20.61
C GLY A 226 8.63 -24.40 -19.23
N LEU A 227 7.48 -23.71 -19.16
CA LEU A 227 6.70 -23.60 -17.93
C LEU A 227 6.04 -24.93 -17.55
N GLY A 228 6.20 -25.31 -16.30
CA GLY A 228 5.52 -26.44 -15.67
C GLY A 228 4.40 -26.01 -14.71
N LEU A 229 4.36 -26.65 -13.56
CA LEU A 229 3.32 -26.43 -12.55
C LEU A 229 3.31 -24.98 -12.05
N ILE A 230 2.09 -24.44 -11.91
CA ILE A 230 1.83 -23.15 -11.25
C ILE A 230 1.51 -23.40 -9.78
N ASP A 231 2.23 -22.73 -8.92
CA ASP A 231 1.95 -22.63 -7.48
C ASP A 231 1.38 -21.25 -7.17
N ASP A 232 0.25 -21.22 -6.46
CA ASP A 232 -0.45 -20.00 -6.05
C ASP A 232 -0.66 -19.99 -4.52
N PRO A 233 0.37 -19.61 -3.76
CA PRO A 233 0.29 -19.59 -2.30
C PRO A 233 -0.70 -18.56 -1.76
N GLN A 234 -1.01 -17.53 -2.53
CA GLN A 234 -1.98 -16.49 -2.16
C GLN A 234 -3.43 -16.87 -2.49
N LYS A 235 -3.65 -18.00 -3.18
CA LYS A 235 -4.97 -18.42 -3.69
C LYS A 235 -5.68 -17.31 -4.50
N SER A 236 -4.89 -16.55 -5.25
CA SER A 236 -5.33 -15.42 -6.06
C SER A 236 -5.98 -15.84 -7.37
N LEU A 237 -5.88 -17.12 -7.75
CA LEU A 237 -6.42 -17.68 -8.98
C LEU A 237 -7.42 -18.80 -8.73
N VAL A 238 -8.53 -18.77 -9.46
CA VAL A 238 -9.44 -19.92 -9.61
C VAL A 238 -9.52 -20.28 -11.08
N ARG A 239 -9.14 -21.51 -11.44
CA ARG A 239 -9.07 -21.99 -12.84
C ARG A 239 -8.27 -21.02 -13.73
N GLY A 240 -7.15 -20.47 -13.21
CA GLY A 240 -6.30 -19.51 -13.92
C GLY A 240 -6.88 -18.10 -14.05
N ARG A 241 -7.99 -17.77 -13.39
CA ARG A 241 -8.62 -16.44 -13.40
C ARG A 241 -8.33 -15.70 -12.10
N ALA A 242 -7.98 -14.42 -12.19
CA ALA A 242 -7.76 -13.58 -11.02
C ALA A 242 -9.07 -13.38 -10.22
N THR A 243 -9.04 -13.67 -8.92
CA THR A 243 -10.23 -13.65 -8.03
C THR A 243 -10.20 -12.58 -6.96
N ALA A 244 -9.04 -11.99 -6.68
CA ALA A 244 -8.87 -10.92 -5.70
C ALA A 244 -8.21 -9.71 -6.35
N ALA A 245 -8.65 -8.50 -6.00
CA ALA A 245 -8.00 -7.26 -6.43
C ALA A 245 -6.70 -7.05 -5.65
N GLY A 246 -5.71 -6.43 -6.29
CA GLY A 246 -4.42 -6.13 -5.68
C GLY A 246 -3.22 -6.63 -6.50
N PHE A 247 -2.06 -6.60 -5.87
CA PHE A 247 -0.83 -7.16 -6.42
C PHE A 247 -0.69 -8.61 -5.96
N HIS A 248 -0.43 -9.48 -6.91
CA HIS A 248 -0.31 -10.91 -6.67
C HIS A 248 0.94 -11.48 -7.31
N THR A 249 1.42 -12.57 -6.74
CA THR A 249 2.54 -13.35 -7.26
C THR A 249 2.15 -14.81 -7.27
N VAL A 250 2.23 -15.44 -8.43
CA VAL A 250 2.19 -16.89 -8.56
C VAL A 250 3.56 -17.37 -9.02
N PHE A 251 3.88 -18.62 -8.78
CA PHE A 251 5.17 -19.18 -9.14
C PHE A 251 4.99 -20.27 -10.20
N ALA A 252 5.81 -20.20 -11.24
CA ALA A 252 5.84 -21.22 -12.27
C ALA A 252 7.16 -22.00 -12.17
N SER A 253 7.10 -23.33 -12.17
CA SER A 253 8.32 -24.11 -12.34
C SER A 253 8.83 -23.98 -13.78
N VAL A 254 10.13 -23.69 -13.94
CA VAL A 254 10.75 -23.50 -15.25
C VAL A 254 11.88 -24.48 -15.43
N ARG A 255 12.02 -25.03 -16.65
CA ARG A 255 13.17 -25.83 -17.04
C ARG A 255 13.76 -25.34 -18.35
N GLN A 256 15.05 -25.04 -18.36
CA GLN A 256 15.80 -24.63 -19.56
C GLN A 256 17.21 -25.22 -19.51
N GLY A 257 17.54 -26.06 -20.48
CA GLY A 257 18.80 -26.82 -20.45
C GLY A 257 18.92 -27.65 -19.17
N ASP A 258 20.02 -27.49 -18.45
CA ASP A 258 20.29 -28.17 -17.17
C ASP A 258 19.69 -27.43 -15.96
N CYS A 259 19.13 -26.22 -16.16
CA CYS A 259 18.57 -25.39 -15.11
C CYS A 259 17.11 -25.75 -14.80
N GLY A 260 16.75 -25.73 -13.51
CA GLY A 260 15.38 -25.72 -13.02
C GLY A 260 15.25 -24.69 -11.90
N TRP A 261 14.18 -23.88 -11.90
CA TRP A 261 13.92 -22.91 -10.83
C TRP A 261 12.44 -22.57 -10.75
N SER A 262 12.05 -21.89 -9.68
CA SER A 262 10.70 -21.32 -9.49
C SER A 262 10.70 -19.86 -9.93
N MET A 263 9.96 -19.54 -10.99
CA MET A 263 9.87 -18.19 -11.56
C MET A 263 8.65 -17.46 -11.01
N PRO A 264 8.81 -16.30 -10.35
CA PRO A 264 7.68 -15.48 -9.94
C PRO A 264 7.04 -14.81 -11.16
N ILE A 265 5.72 -14.88 -11.23
CA ILE A 265 4.89 -14.19 -12.22
C ILE A 265 4.06 -13.18 -11.45
N LEU A 266 4.44 -11.91 -11.57
CA LEU A 266 3.79 -10.82 -10.88
C LEU A 266 2.64 -10.30 -11.75
N PHE A 267 1.49 -10.05 -11.13
CA PHE A 267 0.38 -9.40 -11.81
C PHE A 267 -0.42 -8.52 -10.86
N LYS A 268 -1.09 -7.52 -11.43
CA LYS A 268 -2.04 -6.68 -10.73
C LYS A 268 -3.44 -7.01 -11.19
N ALA A 269 -4.29 -7.51 -10.30
CA ALA A 269 -5.71 -7.67 -10.58
C ALA A 269 -6.45 -6.39 -10.17
N ARG A 270 -7.26 -5.87 -11.08
CA ARG A 270 -8.10 -4.70 -10.82
C ARG A 270 -9.54 -5.19 -10.69
N ALA A 271 -10.18 -4.86 -9.57
CA ALA A 271 -11.63 -4.82 -9.56
C ALA A 271 -12.05 -3.86 -10.69
N GLU A 272 -13.16 -4.11 -11.36
CA GLU A 272 -13.85 -3.02 -12.03
C GLU A 272 -14.19 -2.03 -10.92
N THR A 273 -13.36 -1.03 -10.77
CA THR A 273 -13.73 0.11 -9.95
C THR A 273 -14.92 0.70 -10.68
N PRO A 274 -16.09 0.83 -10.07
CA PRO A 274 -17.06 1.75 -10.60
C PRO A 274 -16.28 3.04 -10.75
N SER A 275 -16.15 3.53 -11.98
CA SER A 275 -15.58 4.84 -12.20
C SER A 275 -16.33 5.74 -11.23
N PHE A 276 -15.63 6.42 -10.32
CA PHE A 276 -16.27 7.38 -9.42
C PHE A 276 -17.02 8.36 -10.33
N VAL A 277 -18.32 8.19 -10.38
CA VAL A 277 -19.17 9.06 -11.17
C VAL A 277 -19.36 10.30 -10.33
N ALA A 278 -19.08 11.47 -10.90
CA ALA A 278 -19.42 12.74 -10.28
C ALA A 278 -20.85 12.66 -9.76
N VAL A 279 -21.09 13.17 -8.53
CA VAL A 279 -22.44 13.21 -7.99
C VAL A 279 -23.32 13.97 -8.99
N PRO A 280 -24.27 13.33 -9.68
CA PRO A 280 -25.08 14.00 -10.67
C PRO A 280 -26.03 14.98 -9.98
N SER A 281 -26.34 16.08 -10.62
CA SER A 281 -27.50 16.89 -10.20
C SER A 281 -28.76 16.09 -10.46
N MET A 282 -29.67 16.07 -9.50
CA MET A 282 -31.00 15.46 -9.71
C MET A 282 -31.78 16.24 -10.76
N ALA A 283 -32.32 15.57 -11.75
CA ALA A 283 -33.08 16.19 -12.79
C ALA A 283 -34.40 16.81 -12.22
N ALA A 284 -34.83 17.93 -12.78
CA ALA A 284 -35.99 18.68 -12.24
C ALA A 284 -37.32 17.93 -12.30
N ASP A 285 -37.42 16.94 -13.19
CA ASP A 285 -38.59 16.09 -13.39
C ASP A 285 -38.58 14.84 -12.53
N VAL A 286 -37.49 14.60 -11.79
CA VAL A 286 -37.33 13.43 -10.91
C VAL A 286 -37.82 13.77 -9.49
N PRO A 287 -38.85 13.07 -8.98
CA PRO A 287 -39.31 13.29 -7.61
C PRO A 287 -38.25 12.86 -6.56
N GLY A 288 -37.89 13.77 -5.68
CA GLY A 288 -37.05 13.51 -4.53
C GLY A 288 -37.90 13.10 -3.31
N GLU A 289 -37.65 11.91 -2.75
CA GLU A 289 -38.28 11.49 -1.50
C GLU A 289 -37.24 11.41 -0.38
N GLN A 290 -37.40 12.25 0.64
CA GLN A 290 -36.53 12.27 1.81
C GLN A 290 -36.86 11.07 2.71
N ILE A 291 -35.84 10.28 3.04
CA ILE A 291 -35.95 9.13 3.95
C ILE A 291 -36.01 9.64 5.38
N ASP A 292 -36.96 9.15 6.15
CA ASP A 292 -37.02 9.45 7.58
C ASP A 292 -36.02 8.60 8.35
N LEU A 293 -34.96 9.24 8.83
CA LEU A 293 -33.89 8.63 9.64
C LEU A 293 -34.08 8.87 11.15
N SER A 294 -35.16 9.51 11.59
CA SER A 294 -35.35 9.93 12.99
C SER A 294 -35.21 8.80 14.01
N SER A 295 -35.59 7.57 13.62
CA SER A 295 -35.49 6.38 14.48
C SER A 295 -34.08 5.83 14.66
N VAL A 296 -33.13 6.23 13.81
CA VAL A 296 -31.75 5.72 13.83
C VAL A 296 -30.72 6.80 14.15
N LEU A 297 -31.09 8.07 14.12
CA LEU A 297 -30.17 9.16 14.53
C LEU A 297 -29.88 9.05 16.02
N ASN A 298 -28.62 8.92 16.39
CA ASN A 298 -28.19 8.60 17.76
C ASN A 298 -27.39 9.73 18.44
N HIS A 299 -26.82 10.67 17.67
CA HIS A 299 -25.96 11.73 18.18
C HIS A 299 -26.18 13.07 17.47
N LYS A 300 -25.69 14.16 18.10
CA LYS A 300 -25.48 15.43 17.41
C LYS A 300 -24.14 15.37 16.67
N VAL A 301 -24.08 15.84 15.46
CA VAL A 301 -22.84 15.86 14.68
C VAL A 301 -21.73 16.64 15.36
N THR A 302 -22.07 17.65 16.16
CA THR A 302 -21.12 18.46 16.95
C THR A 302 -20.40 17.68 18.05
N GLU A 303 -20.90 16.51 18.42
CA GLU A 303 -20.33 15.67 19.50
C GLU A 303 -19.18 14.78 19.05
N ILE A 304 -18.91 14.69 17.75
CA ILE A 304 -17.94 13.72 17.19
C ILE A 304 -16.55 13.78 17.86
N PHE A 305 -16.07 14.96 18.27
CA PHE A 305 -14.76 15.12 18.92
C PHE A 305 -14.85 15.42 20.42
N THR A 306 -16.06 15.54 20.97
CA THR A 306 -16.26 15.90 22.39
C THR A 306 -16.85 14.78 23.21
N ARG A 307 -17.47 13.78 22.58
CA ARG A 307 -17.99 12.60 23.27
C ARG A 307 -16.86 11.66 23.69
N VAL A 308 -17.12 10.88 24.71
CA VAL A 308 -16.18 9.84 25.18
C VAL A 308 -16.32 8.60 24.31
N TYR A 309 -15.22 8.13 23.75
CA TYR A 309 -15.11 6.86 23.05
C TYR A 309 -14.59 5.81 24.03
N ALA A 310 -15.51 5.16 24.75
CA ALA A 310 -15.16 4.21 25.78
C ALA A 310 -14.98 2.79 25.24
N GLU A 311 -14.00 2.08 25.80
CA GLU A 311 -13.76 0.65 25.55
C GLU A 311 -13.83 0.27 24.06
N PRO A 312 -12.76 0.56 23.30
CA PRO A 312 -12.71 0.12 21.90
C PRO A 312 -12.84 -1.41 21.82
N ARG A 313 -13.58 -1.90 20.85
CA ARG A 313 -13.70 -3.35 20.58
C ARG A 313 -12.38 -3.97 20.15
N SER A 314 -11.41 -3.14 19.78
CA SER A 314 -10.04 -3.52 19.50
C SER A 314 -9.09 -2.67 20.34
N PRO A 315 -8.01 -3.23 20.93
CA PRO A 315 -7.02 -2.46 21.68
C PRO A 315 -6.28 -1.42 20.81
N TYR A 316 -6.38 -1.51 19.48
CA TYR A 316 -5.76 -0.60 18.52
C TYR A 316 -6.69 0.52 18.06
N CYS A 317 -7.93 0.54 18.52
CA CYS A 317 -8.89 1.56 18.16
C CYS A 317 -8.63 2.82 18.97
N SER A 318 -8.28 3.91 18.34
CA SER A 318 -8.08 5.20 18.99
C SER A 318 -8.58 6.32 18.08
N LEU A 319 -9.59 7.06 18.57
CA LEU A 319 -9.99 8.33 17.94
C LEU A 319 -9.43 9.49 18.76
N ALA A 320 -8.14 9.49 19.03
CA ALA A 320 -7.42 10.64 19.60
C ALA A 320 -7.24 11.77 18.57
N PHE A 321 -8.27 12.09 17.85
CA PHE A 321 -8.34 12.96 16.71
C PHE A 321 -9.07 14.25 17.13
N PRO A 322 -8.59 15.42 16.79
CA PRO A 322 -7.40 15.86 16.08
C PRO A 322 -6.20 16.12 17.00
N ASP A 323 -6.26 15.72 18.25
CA ASP A 323 -5.28 16.07 19.30
C ASP A 323 -3.98 15.24 19.25
N ASN A 324 -3.86 14.25 18.37
CA ASN A 324 -2.62 13.49 18.28
C ASN A 324 -1.60 14.18 17.38
N LEU A 325 -0.32 13.88 17.62
CA LEU A 325 0.80 14.43 16.86
C LEU A 325 0.67 14.23 15.35
N PHE A 326 -0.01 13.20 14.91
CA PHE A 326 -0.25 12.89 13.50
C PHE A 326 -1.30 13.80 12.87
N GLY A 327 -2.32 14.20 13.62
CA GLY A 327 -3.32 15.17 13.17
C GLY A 327 -2.78 16.59 13.00
N GLY A 328 -1.73 16.96 13.74
CA GLY A 328 -1.14 18.30 13.72
C GLY A 328 -0.57 18.72 12.38
N TRP A 329 -0.25 17.78 11.50
CA TRP A 329 0.25 18.06 10.15
C TRP A 329 -0.88 18.35 9.17
N ALA A 330 -1.98 17.67 9.31
CA ALA A 330 -3.16 17.86 8.50
C ALA A 330 -4.06 19.00 9.03
N ASN A 331 -4.01 19.25 10.33
CA ASN A 331 -4.72 20.32 11.02
C ASN A 331 -3.78 21.05 11.99
N PRO A 332 -2.87 21.91 11.47
CA PRO A 332 -1.87 22.60 12.29
C PRO A 332 -2.47 23.58 13.30
N ASP A 333 -3.72 23.97 13.14
CA ASP A 333 -4.39 24.94 14.02
C ASP A 333 -5.01 24.28 15.27
N GLY A 334 -4.80 22.98 15.48
CA GLY A 334 -5.25 22.27 16.67
C GLY A 334 -6.66 21.68 16.57
N ARG A 335 -7.47 21.83 17.61
CA ARG A 335 -8.76 21.17 17.74
C ARG A 335 -9.79 21.58 16.70
N ALA A 336 -10.35 20.62 15.97
CA ALA A 336 -11.48 20.86 15.12
C ALA A 336 -12.74 21.08 15.97
N THR A 337 -13.37 22.24 15.80
CA THR A 337 -14.68 22.52 16.38
C THR A 337 -15.74 22.35 15.31
N ILE A 338 -16.72 21.47 15.57
CA ILE A 338 -17.84 21.25 14.67
C ILE A 338 -18.99 22.18 15.05
N ASP A 339 -19.50 22.91 14.08
CA ASP A 339 -20.58 23.89 14.21
C ASP A 339 -21.63 23.61 13.15
N ASP A 340 -22.82 23.18 13.55
CA ASP A 340 -23.92 22.82 12.66
C ASP A 340 -25.03 23.89 12.59
N ALA A 341 -24.73 25.11 13.02
CA ALA A 341 -25.71 26.21 13.07
C ALA A 341 -26.34 26.50 11.71
N GLY A 342 -25.55 26.49 10.63
CA GLY A 342 -26.07 26.70 9.28
C GLY A 342 -26.99 25.60 8.80
N LEU A 343 -26.65 24.34 9.13
CA LEU A 343 -27.51 23.22 8.80
C LEU A 343 -28.84 23.30 9.55
N ARG A 344 -28.81 23.59 10.84
CA ARG A 344 -30.03 23.75 11.67
C ARG A 344 -30.85 24.98 11.25
N GLY A 345 -30.19 26.05 10.77
CA GLY A 345 -30.81 27.23 10.25
C GLY A 345 -31.64 27.04 8.96
N THR A 346 -31.54 25.86 8.32
CA THR A 346 -32.32 25.54 7.12
C THR A 346 -33.81 25.24 7.41
N GLY A 347 -34.20 25.22 8.68
CA GLY A 347 -35.57 24.90 9.09
C GLY A 347 -35.98 23.44 8.85
N GLY A 348 -35.03 22.55 8.74
CA GLY A 348 -35.26 21.12 8.56
C GLY A 348 -35.19 20.61 7.12
N LEU A 349 -34.97 21.52 6.14
CA LEU A 349 -34.81 21.16 4.74
C LEU A 349 -33.57 21.85 4.14
N LEU A 350 -32.50 21.08 4.00
CA LEU A 350 -31.26 21.54 3.35
C LEU A 350 -31.41 21.45 1.83
N LYS A 351 -31.31 22.57 1.14
CA LYS A 351 -31.25 22.65 -0.31
C LYS A 351 -29.80 22.67 -0.78
N THR A 352 -29.47 21.89 -1.80
CA THR A 352 -28.08 21.75 -2.27
C THR A 352 -27.91 22.22 -3.72
N SER A 353 -26.68 22.54 -4.12
CA SER A 353 -26.35 22.91 -5.51
C SER A 353 -26.45 21.76 -6.51
N VAL A 354 -26.63 20.52 -6.05
CA VAL A 354 -26.87 19.34 -6.90
C VAL A 354 -28.38 19.05 -7.05
N SER A 355 -29.21 20.02 -6.75
CA SER A 355 -30.70 19.94 -6.88
C SER A 355 -31.33 18.82 -6.05
N VAL A 356 -30.70 18.46 -4.93
CA VAL A 356 -31.20 17.46 -3.97
C VAL A 356 -31.52 18.15 -2.66
N ASP A 357 -32.72 17.94 -2.16
CA ASP A 357 -33.16 18.42 -0.86
C ASP A 357 -32.98 17.29 0.16
N PHE A 358 -32.37 17.60 1.30
CA PHE A 358 -32.20 16.67 2.42
C PHE A 358 -33.05 17.11 3.63
N LYS A 359 -33.80 16.17 4.21
CA LYS A 359 -34.48 16.39 5.49
C LYS A 359 -33.46 16.21 6.62
N THR A 360 -33.28 17.27 7.41
CA THR A 360 -32.37 17.29 8.57
C THR A 360 -33.14 17.72 9.81
N PRO A 361 -32.93 17.10 10.99
CA PRO A 361 -33.63 17.50 12.21
C PRO A 361 -33.35 18.95 12.59
N ALA A 362 -34.41 19.69 12.88
CA ALA A 362 -34.34 21.06 13.42
C ALA A 362 -34.06 21.05 14.93
N GLY A 363 -33.72 22.22 15.48
CA GLY A 363 -33.53 22.41 16.92
C GLY A 363 -32.30 21.68 17.46
N THR A 364 -32.39 21.09 18.64
CA THR A 364 -31.25 20.45 19.35
C THR A 364 -31.28 18.93 19.32
N ALA A 365 -32.20 18.32 18.56
CA ALA A 365 -32.31 16.86 18.44
C ALA A 365 -31.06 16.24 17.82
N PRO A 366 -30.80 14.93 18.05
CA PRO A 366 -29.81 14.18 17.29
C PRO A 366 -30.02 14.37 15.78
N ASN A 367 -28.94 14.62 15.04
CA ASN A 367 -28.97 14.88 13.59
C ASN A 367 -27.94 14.10 12.81
N CYS A 368 -27.31 13.13 13.45
CA CYS A 368 -26.38 12.23 12.82
C CYS A 368 -26.53 10.80 13.41
N LEU A 369 -26.52 9.81 12.54
CA LEU A 369 -26.26 8.44 12.89
C LEU A 369 -24.74 8.24 12.89
N PHE A 370 -24.13 7.99 14.05
CA PHE A 370 -22.73 7.56 14.12
C PHE A 370 -22.64 6.05 14.29
N LEU A 371 -21.80 5.45 13.45
CA LEU A 371 -21.44 4.03 13.50
C LEU A 371 -19.93 3.92 13.72
N SER A 372 -19.53 2.98 14.57
CA SER A 372 -18.12 2.72 14.87
C SER A 372 -17.91 1.34 15.49
N HIS A 373 -16.64 0.97 15.72
CA HIS A 373 -16.29 -0.22 16.47
C HIS A 373 -16.02 0.04 17.96
N TRP A 374 -16.27 1.24 18.49
CA TRP A 374 -16.30 1.48 19.93
C TRP A 374 -17.53 0.82 20.55
N LYS A 375 -17.40 0.41 21.79
CA LYS A 375 -18.41 -0.44 22.48
C LYS A 375 -19.79 0.20 22.57
N GLN A 376 -19.86 1.53 22.71
CA GLN A 376 -21.11 2.26 22.80
C GLN A 376 -21.87 2.44 21.48
N ASP A 377 -21.21 2.20 20.36
CA ASP A 377 -21.81 2.39 19.04
C ASP A 377 -22.19 1.05 18.41
N ALA A 378 -23.19 1.08 17.54
CA ALA A 378 -23.41 0.01 16.57
C ALA A 378 -22.40 0.14 15.44
N SER A 379 -21.95 -0.98 14.87
CA SER A 379 -21.12 -1.00 13.67
C SER A 379 -21.92 -1.05 12.37
N THR A 380 -23.22 -1.29 12.46
CA THR A 380 -24.14 -1.37 11.31
C THR A 380 -25.52 -0.88 11.69
N THR A 381 -26.22 -0.34 10.71
CA THR A 381 -27.63 0.07 10.85
C THR A 381 -28.39 -0.25 9.57
N LYS A 382 -29.66 -0.60 9.71
CA LYS A 382 -30.54 -0.91 8.60
C LYS A 382 -31.84 -0.10 8.68
N VAL A 383 -32.22 0.54 7.57
CA VAL A 383 -33.44 1.32 7.42
C VAL A 383 -34.28 0.68 6.34
N ALA A 384 -35.58 0.48 6.58
CA ALA A 384 -36.50 -0.09 5.60
C ALA A 384 -36.73 0.93 4.45
N LEU A 385 -36.74 0.42 3.23
CA LEU A 385 -37.10 1.15 2.02
C LEU A 385 -38.22 0.46 1.29
N THR A 386 -38.99 1.20 0.50
CA THR A 386 -40.09 0.66 -0.32
C THR A 386 -40.14 1.34 -1.68
N GLY A 387 -40.87 0.74 -2.62
CA GLY A 387 -41.04 1.27 -3.97
C GLY A 387 -39.77 1.18 -4.80
N ARG A 388 -39.67 1.94 -5.88
CA ARG A 388 -38.58 1.94 -6.84
C ARG A 388 -37.89 3.29 -6.91
N ALA A 389 -36.60 3.27 -7.19
CA ALA A 389 -35.81 4.50 -7.36
C ALA A 389 -34.69 4.26 -8.37
N GLN A 390 -34.28 5.31 -9.08
CA GLN A 390 -33.13 5.29 -9.97
C GLN A 390 -31.82 5.65 -9.28
N GLY A 391 -31.88 6.19 -8.05
CA GLY A 391 -30.71 6.53 -7.26
C GLY A 391 -31.04 6.93 -5.83
N ILE A 392 -30.02 6.94 -4.98
CA ILE A 392 -30.09 7.47 -3.64
C ILE A 392 -28.94 8.46 -3.42
N TYR A 393 -29.28 9.62 -2.88
CA TYR A 393 -28.33 10.62 -2.44
C TYR A 393 -28.17 10.53 -0.94
N LEU A 394 -26.95 10.65 -0.45
CA LEU A 394 -26.57 10.48 0.95
C LEU A 394 -25.82 11.72 1.41
N LEU A 395 -26.14 12.26 2.56
CA LEU A 395 -25.39 13.30 3.25
C LEU A 395 -24.55 12.61 4.33
N MET A 396 -23.29 12.34 4.01
CA MET A 396 -22.38 11.56 4.85
C MET A 396 -21.41 12.46 5.60
N THR A 397 -20.98 11.98 6.77
CA THR A 397 -19.98 12.63 7.61
C THR A 397 -19.16 11.57 8.36
N GLY A 398 -18.30 11.99 9.27
CA GLY A 398 -17.49 11.11 10.10
C GLY A 398 -16.06 11.60 10.20
N SER A 399 -15.20 10.80 10.80
CA SER A 399 -13.77 11.09 10.89
C SER A 399 -12.93 9.83 10.90
N THR A 400 -11.66 9.94 10.56
CA THR A 400 -10.72 8.83 10.49
C THR A 400 -9.34 9.26 10.96
N LEU A 401 -8.54 8.29 11.42
CA LEU A 401 -7.11 8.49 11.56
C LEU A 401 -6.47 8.70 10.18
N PRO A 402 -5.43 9.53 10.08
CA PRO A 402 -4.68 9.73 8.85
C PRO A 402 -4.23 8.43 8.17
N GLN A 403 -3.87 7.42 8.97
CA GLN A 403 -3.38 6.13 8.52
C GLN A 403 -4.41 5.28 7.79
N CYS A 404 -5.69 5.62 7.88
CA CYS A 404 -6.78 4.86 7.26
C CYS A 404 -7.10 5.30 5.83
N SER A 405 -6.27 6.13 5.19
CA SER A 405 -6.48 6.56 3.79
C SER A 405 -6.34 5.40 2.81
N ARG A 406 -7.07 5.48 1.69
CA ARG A 406 -7.12 4.47 0.60
C ARG A 406 -7.56 3.06 1.04
N MET A 407 -8.09 2.94 2.24
CA MET A 407 -8.69 1.72 2.75
C MET A 407 -10.22 1.81 2.68
N GLN A 408 -10.89 0.67 2.68
CA GLN A 408 -12.34 0.62 2.77
C GLN A 408 -12.76 0.94 4.22
N HIS A 409 -13.40 2.08 4.42
CA HIS A 409 -13.84 2.55 5.73
C HIS A 409 -15.17 1.91 6.15
N GLY A 410 -16.04 1.73 5.17
CA GLY A 410 -17.37 1.19 5.37
C GLY A 410 -18.06 0.96 4.04
N THR A 411 -19.30 0.50 4.12
CA THR A 411 -20.13 0.20 2.96
C THR A 411 -21.54 0.72 3.16
N VAL A 412 -22.07 1.38 2.15
CA VAL A 412 -23.50 1.66 2.04
C VAL A 412 -24.10 0.67 1.05
N SER A 413 -25.11 -0.07 1.46
CA SER A 413 -25.79 -1.08 0.63
C SER A 413 -27.26 -0.77 0.52
N VAL A 414 -27.80 -0.80 -0.69
CA VAL A 414 -29.26 -0.81 -0.93
C VAL A 414 -29.64 -2.19 -1.42
N THR A 415 -30.47 -2.88 -0.63
CA THR A 415 -30.95 -4.22 -0.93
C THR A 415 -32.34 -4.13 -1.58
N TYR A 416 -32.55 -4.93 -2.60
CA TYR A 416 -33.83 -5.05 -3.30
C TYR A 416 -34.67 -6.20 -2.72
N ALA A 417 -35.96 -6.21 -3.05
CA ALA A 417 -36.89 -7.25 -2.59
C ALA A 417 -36.52 -8.66 -3.09
N ASP A 418 -35.80 -8.76 -4.19
CA ASP A 418 -35.27 -10.02 -4.75
C ASP A 418 -34.02 -10.54 -4.03
N GLY A 419 -33.53 -9.82 -3.00
CA GLY A 419 -32.35 -10.17 -2.23
C GLY A 419 -31.01 -9.70 -2.86
N THR A 420 -31.02 -9.17 -4.07
CA THR A 420 -29.82 -8.54 -4.67
C THR A 420 -29.54 -7.18 -4.03
N ALA A 421 -28.32 -6.68 -4.17
CA ALA A 421 -27.95 -5.40 -3.59
C ALA A 421 -27.00 -4.60 -4.49
N THR A 422 -27.14 -3.28 -4.45
CA THR A 422 -26.18 -2.32 -5.00
C THR A 422 -25.38 -1.70 -3.84
N LYS A 423 -24.07 -1.54 -4.02
CA LYS A 423 -23.16 -1.12 -2.96
C LYS A 423 -22.32 0.09 -3.35
N LEU A 424 -22.09 0.96 -2.38
CA LEU A 424 -21.13 2.07 -2.44
C LEU A 424 -20.08 1.83 -1.35
N VAL A 425 -18.83 1.66 -1.76
CA VAL A 425 -17.70 1.56 -0.83
C VAL A 425 -17.30 2.96 -0.37
N LEU A 426 -17.21 3.15 0.92
CA LEU A 426 -16.71 4.38 1.53
C LEU A 426 -15.20 4.29 1.64
N ARG A 427 -14.49 5.05 0.81
CA ARG A 427 -13.03 5.06 0.75
C ARG A 427 -12.52 6.48 0.68
N ASN A 428 -11.60 6.81 1.55
CA ASN A 428 -10.90 8.08 1.49
C ASN A 428 -9.71 8.00 0.51
N PRO A 429 -9.47 8.95 -0.38
CA PRO A 429 -10.23 10.20 -0.58
C PRO A 429 -11.31 10.13 -1.67
N GLU A 430 -11.63 8.95 -2.22
CA GLU A 430 -12.44 8.84 -3.42
C GLU A 430 -13.93 9.14 -3.14
N THR A 431 -14.52 8.47 -2.14
CA THR A 431 -15.96 8.51 -1.88
C THR A 431 -16.33 8.99 -0.48
N TRP A 432 -15.35 9.19 0.41
CA TRP A 432 -15.62 9.59 1.78
C TRP A 432 -14.51 10.47 2.34
N TRP A 433 -14.89 11.52 3.05
CA TRP A 433 -13.97 12.54 3.57
C TRP A 433 -14.26 12.83 5.04
N PRO A 434 -13.25 13.15 5.87
CA PRO A 434 -13.49 13.54 7.25
C PRO A 434 -14.22 14.89 7.34
N ILE A 435 -14.96 15.03 8.42
CA ILE A 435 -15.80 16.21 8.67
C ILE A 435 -14.98 17.48 8.85
N GLU A 436 -13.78 17.36 9.45
CA GLU A 436 -13.00 18.51 9.94
C GLU A 436 -12.09 19.13 8.90
N GLN A 437 -11.83 18.45 7.79
CA GLN A 437 -10.86 18.97 6.82
C GLN A 437 -11.07 18.46 5.40
N ASP A 438 -10.58 19.27 4.44
CA ASP A 438 -10.35 18.83 3.08
C ASP A 438 -8.98 18.15 3.01
N TYR A 439 -8.92 16.98 2.37
CA TYR A 439 -7.65 16.30 2.21
C TYR A 439 -6.71 17.04 1.28
N LEU A 440 -5.45 16.94 1.60
CA LEU A 440 -4.37 17.23 0.71
C LEU A 440 -4.43 16.26 -0.47
N LEU A 441 -4.61 16.74 -1.66
CA LEU A 441 -4.32 16.02 -2.88
C LEU A 441 -2.88 16.36 -3.26
N ASP A 442 -2.00 15.41 -3.07
CA ASP A 442 -0.60 15.54 -3.39
C ASP A 442 -0.36 15.02 -4.81
N ASP A 443 -0.03 15.90 -5.72
CA ASP A 443 0.25 15.58 -7.13
C ASP A 443 1.40 14.58 -7.30
N PHE A 444 2.26 14.49 -6.31
CA PHE A 444 3.43 13.64 -6.34
C PHE A 444 3.10 12.16 -6.04
N LEU A 445 2.27 11.91 -5.03
CA LEU A 445 1.92 10.56 -4.57
C LEU A 445 0.47 10.16 -4.87
N PHE A 446 -0.41 11.14 -5.04
CA PHE A 446 -1.85 10.93 -5.09
C PHE A 446 -2.49 11.69 -6.24
N VAL A 447 -2.53 11.07 -7.39
CA VAL A 447 -3.33 11.56 -8.49
C VAL A 447 -4.76 11.04 -8.30
N ASN A 448 -5.68 11.91 -7.89
CA ASN A 448 -7.10 11.63 -7.95
C ASN A 448 -7.66 12.24 -9.25
N SER A 449 -7.86 11.40 -10.25
CA SER A 449 -8.43 11.82 -11.54
C SER A 449 -9.95 11.93 -11.54
N ALA A 450 -10.61 11.54 -10.46
CA ALA A 450 -12.06 11.56 -10.35
C ALA A 450 -12.55 12.94 -9.88
N PRO A 451 -13.78 13.37 -10.27
CA PRO A 451 -14.42 14.53 -9.68
C PRO A 451 -14.61 14.33 -8.18
N LEU A 452 -14.32 15.37 -7.40
CA LEU A 452 -14.50 15.30 -5.95
C LEU A 452 -15.98 15.43 -5.59
N PRO A 453 -16.47 14.72 -4.56
CA PRO A 453 -17.84 14.83 -4.12
C PRO A 453 -18.13 16.23 -3.54
N PRO A 454 -19.33 16.81 -3.79
CA PRO A 454 -19.71 18.10 -3.20
C PRO A 454 -19.68 18.05 -1.67
N ARG A 455 -19.26 19.14 -1.05
CA ARG A 455 -19.23 19.31 0.40
C ARG A 455 -20.27 20.33 0.84
N VAL A 456 -20.97 20.02 1.92
CA VAL A 456 -21.90 20.95 2.58
C VAL A 456 -21.27 21.47 3.86
N SER A 457 -20.99 22.77 3.93
CA SER A 457 -20.53 23.40 5.17
C SER A 457 -21.63 23.29 6.23
N LEU A 458 -21.33 22.69 7.36
CA LEU A 458 -22.31 22.57 8.46
C LEU A 458 -22.60 23.93 9.09
N ARG A 459 -21.59 24.81 9.16
CA ARG A 459 -21.68 26.15 9.73
C ARG A 459 -22.54 27.09 8.90
N THR A 460 -22.58 26.94 7.57
CA THR A 460 -23.30 27.88 6.70
C THR A 460 -24.46 27.25 5.95
N GLY A 461 -24.56 25.93 5.87
CA GLY A 461 -25.53 25.19 5.05
C GLY A 461 -25.25 25.27 3.54
N GLN A 462 -24.15 25.89 3.12
CA GLN A 462 -23.84 26.07 1.69
C GLN A 462 -23.10 24.84 1.13
N THR A 463 -23.48 24.44 -0.08
CA THR A 463 -22.80 23.41 -0.85
C THR A 463 -21.61 24.02 -1.59
N ARG A 464 -20.49 23.33 -1.52
CA ARG A 464 -19.26 23.65 -2.23
C ARG A 464 -18.86 22.49 -3.14
N ILE A 465 -18.69 22.75 -4.42
CA ILE A 465 -18.08 21.81 -5.37
C ILE A 465 -16.59 22.09 -5.37
N LEU A 466 -15.80 21.02 -5.20
CA LEU A 466 -14.36 21.11 -5.12
C LEU A 466 -13.74 20.75 -6.46
N ASP A 467 -12.75 21.53 -6.85
CA ASP A 467 -11.89 21.22 -7.99
C ASP A 467 -10.59 20.59 -7.47
N ALA A 468 -10.25 19.40 -7.98
CA ALA A 468 -9.00 18.71 -7.64
C ALA A 468 -7.77 19.60 -7.92
N ALA A 469 -7.82 20.42 -8.99
CA ALA A 469 -6.74 21.35 -9.33
C ALA A 469 -6.53 22.47 -8.29
N SER A 470 -7.51 22.75 -7.42
CA SER A 470 -7.40 23.76 -6.38
C SER A 470 -6.74 23.25 -5.08
N PHE A 471 -6.45 21.95 -4.99
CA PHE A 471 -5.82 21.31 -3.85
C PHE A 471 -4.34 21.08 -4.11
N HIS A 472 -3.56 22.14 -4.03
CA HIS A 472 -2.11 22.05 -4.02
C HIS A 472 -1.59 22.41 -2.62
N GLY A 473 -0.79 21.54 -2.03
CA GLY A 473 -0.14 21.81 -0.77
C GLY A 473 -0.89 21.30 0.47
N LYS A 474 -0.84 22.01 1.58
CA LYS A 474 -1.27 21.55 2.91
C LYS A 474 -2.79 21.30 2.98
N GLY A 475 -3.17 20.23 3.67
CA GLY A 475 -4.56 19.97 4.07
C GLY A 475 -5.17 21.21 4.75
N ARG A 476 -6.46 21.44 4.51
CA ARG A 476 -7.16 22.63 5.04
C ARG A 476 -8.20 22.20 6.04
N ALA A 477 -8.09 22.74 7.25
CA ALA A 477 -9.17 22.67 8.23
C ALA A 477 -10.41 23.37 7.67
N ILE A 478 -11.60 22.79 7.90
CA ILE A 478 -12.87 23.37 7.51
C ILE A 478 -13.50 23.98 8.76
N PRO A 479 -13.63 25.31 8.84
CA PRO A 479 -14.28 25.94 9.97
C PRO A 479 -15.73 25.44 10.16
N GLY A 480 -16.00 24.81 11.31
CA GLY A 480 -17.30 24.23 11.63
C GLY A 480 -17.59 22.87 10.99
N GLY A 481 -16.68 22.36 10.18
CA GLY A 481 -16.84 21.06 9.53
C GLY A 481 -17.73 21.08 8.28
N ALA A 482 -17.68 19.96 7.52
CA ALA A 482 -18.51 19.77 6.34
C ALA A 482 -18.96 18.31 6.20
N ALA A 483 -20.19 18.11 5.72
CA ALA A 483 -20.69 16.83 5.26
C ALA A 483 -20.39 16.65 3.76
N THR A 484 -20.43 15.42 3.27
CA THR A 484 -20.16 15.03 1.89
C THR A 484 -21.43 14.50 1.25
N ILE A 485 -21.76 14.96 0.06
CA ILE A 485 -22.87 14.42 -0.72
C ILE A 485 -22.33 13.27 -1.57
N LEU A 486 -22.92 12.09 -1.42
CA LEU A 486 -22.64 10.92 -2.23
C LEU A 486 -23.88 10.49 -3.02
N HIS A 487 -23.69 9.81 -4.12
CA HIS A 487 -24.75 9.25 -4.94
C HIS A 487 -24.46 7.77 -5.23
N LEU A 488 -25.50 6.94 -5.14
CA LEU A 488 -25.49 5.55 -5.55
C LEU A 488 -26.61 5.34 -6.56
N ALA A 489 -26.26 5.01 -7.79
CA ALA A 489 -27.23 4.65 -8.83
C ALA A 489 -27.90 3.32 -8.45
N LEU A 490 -29.20 3.23 -8.63
CA LEU A 490 -30.03 2.07 -8.33
C LEU A 490 -30.68 1.51 -9.60
N ASP A 491 -31.09 0.25 -9.54
CA ASP A 491 -31.87 -0.37 -10.60
C ASP A 491 -33.34 0.08 -10.49
N PRO A 492 -33.85 0.93 -11.42
CA PRO A 492 -35.21 1.44 -11.34
C PRO A 492 -36.30 0.41 -11.61
N THR A 493 -35.92 -0.80 -12.04
CA THR A 493 -36.87 -1.87 -12.33
C THR A 493 -37.17 -2.74 -11.10
N LYS A 494 -36.39 -2.60 -10.02
CA LYS A 494 -36.46 -3.42 -8.82
C LYS A 494 -37.10 -2.68 -7.64
N ASP A 495 -37.93 -3.40 -6.89
CA ASP A 495 -38.48 -2.86 -5.66
C ASP A 495 -37.41 -2.86 -4.55
N LEU A 496 -37.32 -1.74 -3.83
CA LEU A 496 -36.39 -1.56 -2.72
C LEU A 496 -36.86 -2.31 -1.47
N SER A 497 -35.91 -2.75 -0.64
CA SER A 497 -36.17 -3.40 0.65
C SER A 497 -35.53 -2.62 1.80
N SER A 498 -34.24 -2.26 1.69
CA SER A 498 -33.54 -1.58 2.78
C SER A 498 -32.30 -0.82 2.35
N LEU A 499 -31.97 0.21 3.12
CA LEU A 499 -30.68 0.89 3.15
C LEU A 499 -29.90 0.35 4.37
N GLN A 500 -28.67 -0.08 4.18
CA GLN A 500 -27.77 -0.47 5.25
C GLN A 500 -26.48 0.34 5.15
N VAL A 501 -25.99 0.79 6.30
CA VAL A 501 -24.66 1.40 6.45
C VAL A 501 -23.87 0.56 7.44
N GLU A 502 -22.64 0.22 7.09
CA GLU A 502 -21.75 -0.62 7.86
C GLU A 502 -20.35 -0.01 7.90
N VAL A 503 -19.69 -0.14 9.05
CA VAL A 503 -18.30 0.28 9.28
C VAL A 503 -17.38 -0.92 9.19
N ASP A 504 -16.33 -0.82 8.37
CA ASP A 504 -15.40 -1.93 8.12
C ASP A 504 -14.10 -1.80 8.95
N LEU A 505 -13.64 -0.56 9.21
CA LEU A 505 -12.39 -0.30 9.93
C LEU A 505 -12.61 0.12 11.37
N TYR A 506 -11.61 -0.17 12.24
CA TYR A 506 -11.67 0.17 13.67
C TYR A 506 -11.29 1.62 13.86
N GLY A 507 -10.45 2.29 13.62
CA GLY A 507 -10.05 3.67 13.97
C GLY A 507 -10.89 4.79 13.33
N ILE A 508 -12.17 4.53 13.01
CA ILE A 508 -13.01 5.48 12.29
C ILE A 508 -14.41 5.58 12.88
N VAL A 509 -15.06 6.70 12.60
CA VAL A 509 -16.50 6.93 12.81
C VAL A 509 -17.13 7.27 11.48
N VAL A 510 -18.09 6.48 11.03
CA VAL A 510 -18.91 6.78 9.85
C VAL A 510 -20.21 7.41 10.30
N GLY A 511 -20.58 8.52 9.67
CA GLY A 511 -21.81 9.27 9.97
C GLY A 511 -22.75 9.36 8.76
N LEU A 512 -24.04 9.17 8.98
CA LEU A 512 -25.11 9.45 8.02
C LEU A 512 -26.03 10.50 8.63
N MET A 513 -26.23 11.63 7.95
CA MET A 513 -27.08 12.73 8.41
C MET A 513 -28.44 12.76 7.71
N ALA A 514 -28.49 12.44 6.43
CA ALA A 514 -29.72 12.43 5.65
C ALA A 514 -29.58 11.54 4.41
N ALA A 515 -30.71 11.12 3.86
CA ALA A 515 -30.78 10.38 2.62
C ALA A 515 -32.03 10.78 1.83
N THR A 516 -31.91 10.84 0.50
CA THR A 516 -33.01 11.19 -0.42
C THR A 516 -32.99 10.22 -1.60
N LEU A 517 -34.11 9.58 -1.88
CA LEU A 517 -34.32 8.75 -3.05
C LEU A 517 -34.68 9.61 -4.25
N ALA A 518 -34.06 9.36 -5.38
CA ALA A 518 -34.51 9.83 -6.69
C ALA A 518 -35.48 8.77 -7.23
N ARG A 519 -36.77 9.06 -7.17
CA ARG A 519 -37.81 8.10 -7.55
C ARG A 519 -37.80 7.87 -9.06
N ALA A 520 -38.21 6.66 -9.46
CA ALA A 520 -38.29 6.27 -10.87
C ALA A 520 -39.56 6.78 -11.54
#